data_cefd2fc785a8bbec6687a2185e174f44
#
_entry.id   cefd2fc785a8bbec6687a2185e174f44
#
_cell.length_a   1.000
_cell.length_b   1.000
_cell.length_c   1.000
_cell.angle_alpha   90.00
_cell.angle_beta   90.00
_cell.angle_gamma   90.00
#
_symmetry.space_group_name_H-M   'P 1'
#
loop_
_entity.id
_entity.type
_entity.pdbx_description
1 polymer ?
#
loop_
_entity_poly.entity_id
_entity_poly.type
_entity_poly.pdbx_seq_one_letter_code
_entity_poly.pdbx_strand_id
1 'polypeptide(L)'
;MRSNRLPLFVLLSVCSMAWPADLLLKNTPAQIYFSPDGGCTAAVVAALGSARRTVLVQAYSFTSAPIAGALKAAHDRGVAVRVILDKSQRTEHYSSSTFLRHAGVPTWIDSAHAIAHNKVMVIDGETVVTGSFNFTKAAEQHNAENLLIIKDSALAALYAKNWESHLKHSEELP
;
A
#
# COMPACT_ATOMS: atom_id res chain seq x y z
N MET A 1 24.48 4.34 -54.54
CA MET A 1 24.31 3.53 -53.29
C MET A 1 24.05 4.50 -52.13
N ARG A 2 22.82 4.62 -51.68
CA ARG A 2 22.43 5.47 -50.52
C ARG A 2 22.41 4.60 -49.28
N SER A 3 23.32 4.89 -48.34
CA SER A 3 23.43 4.23 -47.07
C SER A 3 22.30 4.71 -46.16
N ASN A 4 21.27 3.85 -45.90
CA ASN A 4 20.23 4.08 -44.90
C ASN A 4 20.81 3.73 -43.51
N ARG A 5 21.24 4.75 -42.77
CA ARG A 5 21.58 4.57 -41.36
C ARG A 5 20.29 4.78 -40.54
N LEU A 6 19.74 3.71 -39.97
CA LEU A 6 18.70 3.80 -38.96
C LEU A 6 19.26 4.47 -37.68
N PRO A 7 18.57 5.42 -37.09
CA PRO A 7 18.96 5.98 -35.79
C PRO A 7 18.80 4.92 -34.69
N LEU A 8 19.88 4.69 -33.96
CA LEU A 8 19.91 3.88 -32.78
C LEU A 8 19.19 4.65 -31.64
N PHE A 9 17.93 4.33 -31.33
CA PHE A 9 17.26 4.85 -30.14
C PHE A 9 17.85 4.17 -28.91
N VAL A 10 18.73 4.86 -28.20
CA VAL A 10 19.15 4.47 -26.85
C VAL A 10 18.01 4.78 -25.90
N LEU A 11 17.27 3.74 -25.49
CA LEU A 11 16.34 3.85 -24.38
C LEU A 11 17.17 4.09 -23.10
N LEU A 12 17.27 5.33 -22.67
CA LEU A 12 17.74 5.66 -21.33
C LEU A 12 16.65 5.18 -20.34
N SER A 13 16.88 4.03 -19.73
CA SER A 13 16.14 3.59 -18.55
C SER A 13 16.43 4.60 -17.44
N VAL A 14 15.50 5.52 -17.21
CA VAL A 14 15.52 6.40 -16.04
C VAL A 14 15.19 5.53 -14.85
N CYS A 15 16.20 4.95 -14.21
CA CYS A 15 16.09 4.39 -12.90
C CYS A 15 15.59 5.51 -11.96
N SER A 16 14.34 5.49 -11.55
CA SER A 16 13.82 6.46 -10.59
C SER A 16 14.47 6.16 -9.24
N MET A 17 15.60 6.79 -8.97
CA MET A 17 16.19 6.78 -7.65
C MET A 17 15.17 7.38 -6.67
N ALA A 18 14.79 6.61 -5.66
CA ALA A 18 14.03 7.14 -4.52
C ALA A 18 14.96 8.09 -3.77
N TRP A 19 14.73 9.39 -3.88
CA TRP A 19 15.50 10.42 -3.17
C TRP A 19 14.94 10.52 -1.74
N PRO A 20 15.81 10.61 -0.71
CA PRO A 20 15.35 10.95 0.62
C PRO A 20 14.65 12.32 0.60
N ALA A 21 13.60 12.46 1.40
CA ALA A 21 12.88 13.71 1.56
C ALA A 21 12.91 14.13 3.02
N ASP A 22 13.34 15.37 3.29
CA ASP A 22 13.25 15.97 4.60
C ASP A 22 11.85 16.55 4.79
N LEU A 23 11.19 16.16 5.87
CA LEU A 23 9.86 16.64 6.23
C LEU A 23 9.83 17.03 7.69
N LEU A 24 9.38 18.25 7.97
CA LEU A 24 9.21 18.72 9.34
C LEU A 24 7.75 18.54 9.77
N LEU A 25 7.50 17.54 10.60
CA LEU A 25 6.19 17.28 11.20
C LEU A 25 6.00 18.18 12.42
N LYS A 26 5.23 19.27 12.28
CA LYS A 26 4.89 20.20 13.39
C LYS A 26 3.41 20.07 13.72
N ASN A 27 3.09 19.85 15.00
CA ASN A 27 1.70 19.75 15.49
C ASN A 27 0.87 18.72 14.71
N THR A 28 1.52 17.67 14.24
CA THR A 28 0.92 16.61 13.41
C THR A 28 0.25 15.59 14.31
N PRO A 29 -1.08 15.39 14.23
CA PRO A 29 -1.74 14.32 14.96
C PRO A 29 -1.21 12.96 14.53
N ALA A 30 -0.74 12.18 15.50
CA ALA A 30 -0.27 10.82 15.28
C ALA A 30 -0.77 9.89 16.38
N GLN A 31 -1.09 8.66 16.00
CA GLN A 31 -1.42 7.57 16.90
C GLN A 31 -0.40 6.46 16.72
N ILE A 32 0.03 5.85 17.81
CA ILE A 32 1.03 4.80 17.80
C ILE A 32 0.44 3.60 18.54
N TYR A 33 0.55 2.43 17.91
CA TYR A 33 0.10 1.15 18.45
C TYR A 33 1.23 0.13 18.41
N PHE A 34 1.22 -0.78 19.35
CA PHE A 34 2.18 -1.89 19.40
C PHE A 34 1.42 -3.21 19.54
N SER A 35 1.89 -4.27 18.90
CA SER A 35 1.38 -5.61 19.10
C SER A 35 2.39 -6.47 19.90
N PRO A 36 1.96 -7.60 20.48
CA PRO A 36 0.65 -8.23 20.32
C PRO A 36 -0.47 -7.55 21.11
N ASP A 37 -1.70 -7.75 20.64
CA ASP A 37 -2.95 -7.38 21.30
C ASP A 37 -3.12 -5.88 21.64
N GLY A 38 -2.36 -5.02 20.96
CA GLY A 38 -2.39 -3.57 21.15
C GLY A 38 -3.41 -2.83 20.29
N GLY A 39 -4.28 -3.56 19.54
CA GLY A 39 -5.37 -2.98 18.79
C GLY A 39 -4.98 -2.40 17.44
N CYS A 40 -3.84 -2.81 16.86
CA CYS A 40 -3.37 -2.36 15.54
C CYS A 40 -4.43 -2.61 14.45
N THR A 41 -5.01 -3.83 14.41
CA THR A 41 -6.06 -4.18 13.45
C THR A 41 -7.29 -3.29 13.61
N ALA A 42 -7.76 -3.05 14.85
CA ALA A 42 -8.91 -2.20 15.12
C ALA A 42 -8.65 -0.75 14.68
N ALA A 43 -7.45 -0.23 14.92
CA ALA A 43 -7.04 1.11 14.51
C ALA A 43 -7.05 1.27 12.98
N VAL A 44 -6.51 0.29 12.23
CA VAL A 44 -6.56 0.27 10.76
C VAL A 44 -8.00 0.24 10.26
N VAL A 45 -8.85 -0.63 10.83
CA VAL A 45 -10.27 -0.72 10.47
C VAL A 45 -11.00 0.60 10.71
N ALA A 46 -10.74 1.26 11.85
CA ALA A 46 -11.33 2.57 12.16
C ALA A 46 -10.87 3.65 11.17
N ALA A 47 -9.57 3.69 10.82
CA ALA A 47 -9.05 4.61 9.82
C ALA A 47 -9.71 4.40 8.44
N LEU A 48 -9.85 3.15 7.99
CA LEU A 48 -10.56 2.80 6.75
C LEU A 48 -12.06 3.14 6.80
N GLY A 49 -12.67 3.00 7.97
CA GLY A 49 -14.07 3.41 8.20
C GLY A 49 -14.30 4.92 8.00
N SER A 50 -13.28 5.74 8.23
CA SER A 50 -13.34 7.20 8.07
C SER A 50 -13.07 7.67 6.63
N ALA A 51 -12.54 6.80 5.75
CA ALA A 51 -12.21 7.13 4.37
C ALA A 51 -13.42 7.65 3.58
N ARG A 52 -13.21 8.70 2.78
CA ARG A 52 -14.25 9.40 2.01
C ARG A 52 -14.00 9.44 0.51
N ARG A 53 -12.74 9.45 0.07
CA ARG A 53 -12.37 9.68 -1.34
C ARG A 53 -11.49 8.56 -1.89
N THR A 54 -10.36 8.30 -1.24
CA THR A 54 -9.33 7.40 -1.78
C THR A 54 -8.66 6.59 -0.69
N VAL A 55 -8.31 5.35 -1.02
CA VAL A 55 -7.42 4.51 -0.20
C VAL A 55 -6.41 3.84 -1.12
N LEU A 56 -5.13 4.11 -0.91
CA LEU A 56 -4.02 3.46 -1.58
C LEU A 56 -3.36 2.51 -0.60
N VAL A 57 -3.27 1.24 -0.94
CA VAL A 57 -2.67 0.21 -0.09
C VAL A 57 -1.44 -0.37 -0.76
N GLN A 58 -0.38 -0.58 0.01
CA GLN A 58 0.78 -1.35 -0.40
C GLN A 58 1.15 -2.32 0.71
N ALA A 59 1.07 -3.63 0.44
CA ALA A 59 1.22 -4.65 1.46
C ALA A 59 2.09 -5.83 1.02
N TYR A 60 3.02 -6.21 1.91
CA TYR A 60 3.81 -7.44 1.75
C TYR A 60 2.95 -8.66 2.05
N SER A 61 2.51 -8.84 3.29
CA SER A 61 1.64 -9.94 3.71
C SER A 61 0.28 -9.40 4.13
N PHE A 62 -0.78 -9.94 3.51
CA PHE A 62 -2.13 -9.47 3.74
C PHE A 62 -3.12 -10.64 3.84
N THR A 63 -3.42 -11.04 5.08
CA THR A 63 -4.33 -12.16 5.40
C THR A 63 -5.39 -11.80 6.43
N SER A 64 -5.42 -10.51 6.88
CA SER A 64 -6.37 -10.03 7.88
C SER A 64 -7.77 -9.86 7.29
N ALA A 65 -8.69 -10.77 7.60
CA ALA A 65 -10.09 -10.67 7.17
C ALA A 65 -10.79 -9.37 7.63
N PRO A 66 -10.60 -8.87 8.88
CA PRO A 66 -11.18 -7.59 9.28
C PRO A 66 -10.71 -6.41 8.43
N ILE A 67 -9.41 -6.33 8.09
CA ILE A 67 -8.87 -5.24 7.27
C ILE A 67 -9.37 -5.37 5.82
N ALA A 68 -9.39 -6.59 5.26
CA ALA A 68 -9.93 -6.84 3.93
C ALA A 68 -11.42 -6.47 3.85
N GLY A 69 -12.20 -6.82 4.85
CA GLY A 69 -13.61 -6.43 4.97
C GLY A 69 -13.81 -4.91 5.06
N ALA A 70 -12.92 -4.20 5.77
CA ALA A 70 -12.98 -2.75 5.88
C ALA A 70 -12.64 -2.05 4.54
N LEU A 71 -11.69 -2.59 3.75
CA LEU A 71 -11.39 -2.11 2.40
C LEU A 71 -12.58 -2.32 1.45
N LYS A 72 -13.19 -3.52 1.50
CA LYS A 72 -14.42 -3.77 0.73
C LYS A 72 -15.52 -2.80 1.13
N ALA A 73 -15.77 -2.61 2.42
CA ALA A 73 -16.78 -1.68 2.90
C ALA A 73 -16.51 -0.23 2.47
N ALA A 74 -15.25 0.20 2.43
CA ALA A 74 -14.87 1.51 1.88
C ALA A 74 -15.19 1.59 0.38
N HIS A 75 -14.84 0.55 -0.39
CA HIS A 75 -15.15 0.45 -1.82
C HIS A 75 -16.66 0.49 -2.08
N ASP A 76 -17.45 -0.27 -1.33
CA ASP A 76 -18.92 -0.28 -1.43
C ASP A 76 -19.56 1.10 -1.15
N ARG A 77 -18.89 1.95 -0.34
CA ARG A 77 -19.29 3.34 -0.10
C ARG A 77 -18.91 4.30 -1.22
N GLY A 78 -18.25 3.82 -2.27
CA GLY A 78 -17.78 4.63 -3.40
C GLY A 78 -16.39 5.25 -3.21
N VAL A 79 -15.64 4.84 -2.19
CA VAL A 79 -14.24 5.24 -2.02
C VAL A 79 -13.38 4.54 -3.09
N ALA A 80 -12.51 5.29 -3.77
CA ALA A 80 -11.58 4.73 -4.75
C ALA A 80 -10.46 3.96 -4.04
N VAL A 81 -10.68 2.67 -3.78
CA VAL A 81 -9.70 1.78 -3.15
C VAL A 81 -8.83 1.14 -4.21
N ARG A 82 -7.51 1.20 -4.05
CA ARG A 82 -6.51 0.56 -4.93
C ARG A 82 -5.44 -0.14 -4.10
N VAL A 83 -5.08 -1.37 -4.47
CA VAL A 83 -4.21 -2.22 -3.65
C VAL A 83 -3.05 -2.77 -4.49
N ILE A 84 -1.81 -2.59 -4.02
CA ILE A 84 -0.62 -3.25 -4.55
C ILE A 84 -0.14 -4.26 -3.52
N LEU A 85 0.09 -5.50 -3.94
CA LEU A 85 0.56 -6.59 -3.09
C LEU A 85 1.91 -7.13 -3.61
N ASP A 86 2.69 -7.69 -2.71
CA ASP A 86 3.90 -8.44 -3.08
C ASP A 86 3.55 -9.68 -3.92
N LYS A 87 4.49 -10.11 -4.77
CA LYS A 87 4.33 -11.30 -5.63
C LYS A 87 4.00 -12.58 -4.88
N SER A 88 4.42 -12.73 -3.62
CA SER A 88 4.07 -13.87 -2.79
C SER A 88 2.57 -14.00 -2.56
N GLN A 89 1.83 -12.88 -2.59
CA GLN A 89 0.38 -12.87 -2.38
C GLN A 89 -0.43 -13.44 -3.55
N ARG A 90 0.21 -13.71 -4.69
CA ARG A 90 -0.42 -14.38 -5.85
C ARG A 90 -0.73 -15.85 -5.55
N THR A 91 0.14 -16.53 -4.82
CA THR A 91 0.07 -17.98 -4.54
C THR A 91 -0.22 -18.30 -3.09
N GLU A 92 -0.20 -17.31 -2.21
CA GLU A 92 -0.50 -17.48 -0.78
C GLU A 92 -1.94 -17.94 -0.59
N HIS A 93 -2.14 -19.14 0.00
CA HIS A 93 -3.45 -19.80 0.11
C HIS A 93 -4.49 -18.98 0.90
N TYR A 94 -4.04 -18.18 1.88
CA TYR A 94 -4.91 -17.35 2.72
C TYR A 94 -4.79 -15.86 2.40
N SER A 95 -4.23 -15.50 1.25
CA SER A 95 -4.11 -14.11 0.84
C SER A 95 -5.48 -13.46 0.66
N SER A 96 -5.59 -12.21 1.10
CA SER A 96 -6.78 -11.39 0.85
C SER A 96 -6.93 -10.96 -0.63
N SER A 97 -5.94 -11.24 -1.50
CA SER A 97 -5.94 -10.85 -2.91
C SER A 97 -7.19 -11.33 -3.66
N THR A 98 -7.51 -12.63 -3.54
CA THR A 98 -8.69 -13.23 -4.17
C THR A 98 -10.00 -12.63 -3.65
N PHE A 99 -10.09 -12.39 -2.34
CA PHE A 99 -11.26 -11.76 -1.73
C PHE A 99 -11.46 -10.33 -2.26
N LEU A 100 -10.41 -9.51 -2.28
CA LEU A 100 -10.48 -8.13 -2.76
C LEU A 100 -10.87 -8.07 -4.24
N ARG A 101 -10.28 -8.92 -5.06
CA ARG A 101 -10.61 -9.04 -6.47
C ARG A 101 -12.08 -9.39 -6.69
N HIS A 102 -12.60 -10.43 -6.01
CA HIS A 102 -14.02 -10.79 -6.10
C HIS A 102 -14.96 -9.71 -5.57
N ALA A 103 -14.46 -8.86 -4.68
CA ALA A 103 -15.19 -7.68 -4.19
C ALA A 103 -15.13 -6.49 -5.16
N GLY A 104 -14.47 -6.63 -6.32
CA GLY A 104 -14.33 -5.56 -7.30
C GLY A 104 -13.29 -4.49 -6.93
N VAL A 105 -12.45 -4.73 -5.93
CA VAL A 105 -11.37 -3.82 -5.53
C VAL A 105 -10.18 -3.99 -6.47
N PRO A 106 -9.81 -2.95 -7.27
CA PRO A 106 -8.65 -3.01 -8.14
C PRO A 106 -7.37 -3.37 -7.39
N THR A 107 -6.73 -4.46 -7.80
CA THR A 107 -5.60 -5.06 -7.09
C THR A 107 -4.48 -5.40 -8.07
N TRP A 108 -3.25 -5.03 -7.76
CA TRP A 108 -2.04 -5.28 -8.55
C TRP A 108 -1.03 -6.09 -7.76
N ILE A 109 -0.15 -6.76 -8.49
CA ILE A 109 1.00 -7.50 -7.95
C ILE A 109 2.30 -6.82 -8.37
N ASP A 110 3.10 -6.42 -7.41
CA ASP A 110 4.47 -5.95 -7.62
C ASP A 110 5.42 -7.15 -7.65
N SER A 111 5.91 -7.49 -8.84
CA SER A 111 6.90 -8.55 -9.05
C SER A 111 8.28 -8.01 -9.44
N ALA A 112 8.44 -6.69 -9.53
CA ALA A 112 9.69 -6.06 -9.93
C ALA A 112 10.77 -6.13 -8.83
N HIS A 113 10.35 -6.16 -7.57
CA HIS A 113 11.25 -6.22 -6.42
C HIS A 113 11.52 -7.66 -5.97
N ALA A 114 12.68 -7.89 -5.33
CA ALA A 114 12.94 -9.16 -4.64
C ALA A 114 11.83 -9.45 -3.63
N ILE A 115 11.46 -8.43 -2.84
CA ILE A 115 10.32 -8.41 -1.90
C ILE A 115 9.76 -6.99 -1.89
N ALA A 116 8.49 -6.80 -2.22
CA ALA A 116 7.75 -5.55 -2.01
C ALA A 116 7.28 -5.49 -0.54
N HIS A 117 8.21 -5.14 0.38
CA HIS A 117 8.03 -5.32 1.83
C HIS A 117 7.30 -4.17 2.53
N ASN A 118 6.47 -3.43 1.82
CA ASN A 118 5.73 -2.29 2.35
C ASN A 118 4.53 -2.72 3.22
N LYS A 119 4.18 -1.90 4.21
CA LYS A 119 2.97 -1.98 5.04
C LYS A 119 2.45 -0.56 5.16
N VAL A 120 1.78 -0.11 4.11
CA VAL A 120 1.39 1.29 3.94
C VAL A 120 -0.05 1.40 3.49
N MET A 121 -0.77 2.36 4.05
CA MET A 121 -2.00 2.88 3.48
C MET A 121 -1.93 4.41 3.43
N VAL A 122 -2.43 4.99 2.33
CA VAL A 122 -2.66 6.43 2.22
C VAL A 122 -4.15 6.64 2.07
N ILE A 123 -4.75 7.36 3.02
CA ILE A 123 -6.20 7.57 3.08
C ILE A 123 -6.49 9.04 2.80
N ASP A 124 -7.32 9.30 1.81
CA ASP A 124 -7.81 10.62 1.38
C ASP A 124 -6.72 11.65 1.00
N GLY A 125 -5.46 11.18 0.82
CA GLY A 125 -4.31 12.06 0.61
C GLY A 125 -3.92 12.88 1.86
N GLU A 126 -4.37 12.47 3.02
CA GLU A 126 -4.18 13.19 4.29
C GLU A 126 -3.61 12.32 5.42
N THR A 127 -3.94 11.03 5.42
CA THR A 127 -3.55 10.11 6.49
C THR A 127 -2.66 9.01 5.95
N VAL A 128 -1.55 8.76 6.63
CA VAL A 128 -0.63 7.64 6.35
C VAL A 128 -0.72 6.64 7.50
N VAL A 129 -0.95 5.39 7.14
CA VAL A 129 -0.77 4.23 8.03
C VAL A 129 0.52 3.54 7.61
N THR A 130 1.45 3.33 8.55
CA THR A 130 2.74 2.69 8.27
C THR A 130 3.34 2.07 9.53
N GLY A 131 4.42 1.29 9.38
CA GLY A 131 5.13 0.62 10.48
C GLY A 131 5.68 -0.73 10.07
N SER A 132 5.99 -1.57 11.05
CA SER A 132 6.39 -2.96 10.80
C SER A 132 5.17 -3.91 10.67
N PHE A 133 3.98 -3.47 11.12
CA PHE A 133 2.77 -4.27 11.23
C PHE A 133 2.28 -4.79 9.87
N ASN A 134 2.50 -6.08 9.58
CA ASN A 134 1.85 -6.72 8.46
C ASN A 134 0.33 -6.80 8.69
N PHE A 135 -0.46 -6.70 7.63
CA PHE A 135 -1.93 -6.78 7.75
C PHE A 135 -2.38 -8.23 7.90
N THR A 136 -1.97 -8.87 9.01
CA THR A 136 -2.21 -10.28 9.30
C THR A 136 -2.70 -10.50 10.73
N LYS A 137 -3.37 -11.64 10.96
CA LYS A 137 -3.76 -12.05 12.31
C LYS A 137 -2.52 -12.29 13.21
N ALA A 138 -1.46 -12.89 12.66
CA ALA A 138 -0.24 -13.15 13.39
C ALA A 138 0.45 -11.86 13.87
N ALA A 139 0.45 -10.81 13.05
CA ALA A 139 0.97 -9.50 13.44
C ALA A 139 0.21 -8.90 14.63
N GLU A 140 -1.12 -9.08 14.72
CA GLU A 140 -1.92 -8.60 15.84
C GLU A 140 -1.71 -9.40 17.11
N GLN A 141 -1.64 -10.75 17.01
CA GLN A 141 -1.79 -11.63 18.17
C GLN A 141 -0.48 -12.22 18.67
N HIS A 142 0.58 -12.23 17.86
CA HIS A 142 1.78 -13.01 18.18
C HIS A 142 3.09 -12.25 17.97
N ASN A 143 3.14 -11.31 17.02
CA ASN A 143 4.39 -10.61 16.70
C ASN A 143 4.53 -9.33 17.53
N ALA A 144 5.78 -8.95 17.81
CA ALA A 144 6.11 -7.63 18.32
C ALA A 144 6.25 -6.67 17.12
N GLU A 145 5.22 -5.85 16.89
CA GLU A 145 5.17 -4.89 15.78
C GLU A 145 4.85 -3.48 16.27
N ASN A 146 5.02 -2.50 15.39
CA ASN A 146 4.54 -1.14 15.57
C ASN A 146 3.66 -0.71 14.40
N LEU A 147 2.70 0.16 14.69
CA LEU A 147 1.82 0.80 13.73
C LEU A 147 1.71 2.28 14.07
N LEU A 148 1.89 3.13 13.07
CA LEU A 148 1.66 4.57 13.16
C LEU A 148 0.51 4.96 12.23
N ILE A 149 -0.35 5.85 12.70
CA ILE A 149 -1.37 6.53 11.91
C ILE A 149 -1.09 8.02 12.04
N ILE A 150 -0.64 8.66 10.97
CA ILE A 150 -0.15 10.02 10.95
C ILE A 150 -1.03 10.85 10.01
N LYS A 151 -1.58 11.95 10.51
CA LYS A 151 -2.43 12.83 9.71
C LYS A 151 -1.63 14.04 9.21
N ASP A 152 -1.00 13.90 8.04
CA ASP A 152 -0.19 14.92 7.40
C ASP A 152 -0.25 14.80 5.88
N SER A 153 -0.74 15.84 5.20
CA SER A 153 -0.94 15.81 3.74
C SER A 153 0.37 15.82 2.95
N ALA A 154 1.44 16.45 3.47
CA ALA A 154 2.74 16.48 2.80
C ALA A 154 3.39 15.09 2.86
N LEU A 155 3.33 14.42 4.02
CA LEU A 155 3.75 13.03 4.17
C LEU A 155 2.92 12.11 3.27
N ALA A 156 1.60 12.26 3.27
CA ALA A 156 0.69 11.47 2.44
C ALA A 156 1.00 11.60 0.95
N ALA A 157 1.34 12.81 0.48
CA ALA A 157 1.73 13.05 -0.91
C ALA A 157 3.02 12.32 -1.29
N LEU A 158 4.02 12.24 -0.40
CA LEU A 158 5.25 11.49 -0.63
C LEU A 158 4.97 9.98 -0.75
N TYR A 159 4.17 9.43 0.15
CA TYR A 159 3.76 8.02 0.10
C TYR A 159 2.89 7.70 -1.12
N ALA A 160 1.97 8.58 -1.49
CA ALA A 160 1.16 8.41 -2.70
C ALA A 160 2.03 8.43 -3.97
N LYS A 161 3.01 9.34 -4.06
CA LYS A 161 3.97 9.37 -5.16
C LYS A 161 4.78 8.07 -5.25
N ASN A 162 5.23 7.53 -4.12
CA ASN A 162 5.92 6.23 -4.08
C ASN A 162 4.99 5.11 -4.54
N TRP A 163 3.74 5.08 -4.06
CA TRP A 163 2.72 4.11 -4.47
C TRP A 163 2.51 4.14 -6.00
N GLU A 164 2.36 5.34 -6.59
CA GLU A 164 2.19 5.49 -8.04
C GLU A 164 3.43 5.03 -8.83
N SER A 165 4.64 5.12 -8.26
CA SER A 165 5.84 4.58 -8.90
C SER A 165 5.85 3.05 -8.92
N HIS A 166 5.36 2.41 -7.87
CA HIS A 166 5.19 0.95 -7.83
C HIS A 166 4.08 0.47 -8.77
N LEU A 167 3.00 1.22 -8.90
CA LEU A 167 1.91 0.87 -9.83
C LEU A 167 2.41 0.72 -11.27
N LYS A 168 3.35 1.56 -11.72
CA LYS A 168 3.87 1.58 -13.10
C LYS A 168 4.52 0.26 -13.55
N HIS A 169 5.01 -0.54 -12.61
CA HIS A 169 5.64 -1.83 -12.89
C HIS A 169 4.89 -3.00 -12.26
N SER A 170 3.72 -2.75 -11.69
CA SER A 170 2.84 -3.78 -11.13
C SER A 170 1.86 -4.29 -12.16
N GLU A 171 1.52 -5.57 -12.08
CA GLU A 171 0.58 -6.25 -12.96
C GLU A 171 -0.79 -6.32 -12.30
N GLU A 172 -1.83 -5.83 -12.98
CA GLU A 172 -3.21 -5.92 -12.48
C GLU A 172 -3.67 -7.39 -12.42
N LEU A 173 -4.28 -7.78 -11.31
CA LEU A 173 -4.92 -9.08 -11.18
C LEU A 173 -6.26 -9.07 -11.92
N PRO A 174 -6.47 -10.03 -12.85
CA PRO A 174 -7.70 -10.13 -13.66
C PRO A 174 -8.93 -10.48 -12.84
#